data_262926bfdd86ad627a544f14e6a04888
#
_entry.id   262926bfdd86ad627a544f14e6a04888
#
_cell.length_a   1.000
_cell.length_b   1.000
_cell.length_c   1.000
_cell.angle_alpha   90.00
_cell.angle_beta   90.00
_cell.angle_gamma   90.00
#
_symmetry.space_group_name_H-M   'P 1'
#
loop_
_entity.id
_entity.type
_entity.pdbx_description
1 polymer ?
#
loop_
_entity_poly.entity_id
_entity_poly.type
_entity_poly.pdbx_seq_one_letter_code
_entity_poly.pdbx_strand_id
1 'polypeptide(L)'
;PALLPSFVGFVFAEEVDNLSKAFSPAHPALLVLGGAKFETKLPLIERFLDVVDNIYIGGALANDIYRARGYDIGASLVSDCAISQRILEHPKVYVPSDVVVKTSAGRTEKGADNVERAEKIVDAGSDAIADLRALIEKAAFVLWNGPLGEYEAGFDAGTVALAQMLAECDAETIVGGGDSLAVISRLGLLPRFSF
;
A
#
# COMPACT_ATOMS: atom_id res chain seq x y z
N PRO A 1 32.03 5.67 4.40
CA PRO A 1 32.75 5.30 3.18
C PRO A 1 33.42 6.44 2.42
N ALA A 2 33.31 7.71 2.83
CA ALA A 2 33.95 8.82 2.12
C ALA A 2 35.51 8.79 2.14
N LEU A 3 36.09 7.94 2.97
CA LEU A 3 37.55 7.88 3.16
C LEU A 3 38.23 6.62 2.57
N LEU A 4 37.46 5.66 2.07
CA LEU A 4 37.97 4.41 1.50
C LEU A 4 37.19 4.06 0.22
N PRO A 5 37.84 3.41 -0.78
CA PRO A 5 37.14 2.82 -1.90
C PRO A 5 36.08 1.83 -1.40
N SER A 6 34.84 2.02 -1.81
CA SER A 6 33.72 1.14 -1.44
C SER A 6 33.28 0.36 -2.67
N PHE A 7 33.11 -0.95 -2.51
CA PHE A 7 32.64 -1.85 -3.56
C PHE A 7 31.33 -2.45 -3.16
N VAL A 8 30.43 -2.61 -4.13
CA VAL A 8 29.09 -3.19 -3.98
C VAL A 8 29.17 -4.67 -4.30
N GLY A 9 28.60 -5.52 -3.45
CA GLY A 9 28.42 -6.94 -3.77
C GLY A 9 27.36 -7.13 -4.87
N PHE A 10 27.41 -8.26 -5.59
CA PHE A 10 26.49 -8.53 -6.72
C PHE A 10 25.02 -8.48 -6.32
N VAL A 11 24.64 -9.03 -5.17
CA VAL A 11 23.26 -9.03 -4.67
C VAL A 11 22.76 -7.59 -4.43
N PHE A 12 23.60 -6.75 -3.83
CA PHE A 12 23.21 -5.35 -3.60
C PHE A 12 23.15 -4.54 -4.91
N ALA A 13 24.02 -4.84 -5.87
CA ALA A 13 23.97 -4.20 -7.19
C ALA A 13 22.67 -4.56 -7.91
N GLU A 14 22.26 -5.83 -7.90
CA GLU A 14 21.00 -6.31 -8.45
C GLU A 14 19.79 -5.66 -7.77
N GLU A 15 19.82 -5.53 -6.43
CA GLU A 15 18.78 -4.86 -5.67
C GLU A 15 18.65 -3.38 -6.06
N VAL A 16 19.79 -2.66 -6.20
CA VAL A 16 19.80 -1.26 -6.64
C VAL A 16 19.27 -1.13 -8.06
N ASP A 17 19.66 -2.02 -8.97
CA ASP A 17 19.21 -1.99 -10.36
C ASP A 17 17.68 -2.22 -10.46
N ASN A 18 17.16 -3.20 -9.74
CA ASN A 18 15.71 -3.49 -9.73
C ASN A 18 14.91 -2.34 -9.07
N LEU A 19 15.37 -1.81 -7.95
CA LEU A 19 14.70 -0.67 -7.30
C LEU A 19 14.80 0.61 -8.13
N SER A 20 15.86 0.77 -8.94
CA SER A 20 16.01 1.92 -9.83
C SER A 20 14.95 1.96 -10.93
N LYS A 21 14.44 0.81 -11.36
CA LYS A 21 13.31 0.72 -12.32
C LYS A 21 12.05 1.43 -11.80
N ALA A 22 11.82 1.43 -10.48
CA ALA A 22 10.69 2.12 -9.88
C ALA A 22 10.69 3.64 -10.10
N PHE A 23 11.87 4.25 -10.40
CA PHE A 23 11.97 5.69 -10.69
C PHE A 23 11.79 6.03 -12.17
N SER A 24 11.73 5.03 -13.04
CA SER A 24 11.44 5.17 -14.46
C SER A 24 10.65 3.95 -14.95
N PRO A 25 9.44 3.71 -14.40
CA PRO A 25 8.67 2.50 -14.65
C PRO A 25 8.06 2.49 -16.06
N ALA A 26 7.67 1.31 -16.51
CA ALA A 26 6.74 1.19 -17.64
C ALA A 26 5.36 1.75 -17.25
N HIS A 27 4.69 2.42 -18.17
CA HIS A 27 3.37 3.01 -17.93
C HIS A 27 2.25 2.18 -18.62
N PRO A 28 1.06 2.11 -18.00
CA PRO A 28 0.65 2.75 -16.73
C PRO A 28 1.33 2.12 -15.51
N ALA A 29 1.80 2.96 -14.59
CA ALA A 29 2.47 2.56 -13.37
C ALA A 29 1.60 2.79 -12.13
N LEU A 30 1.55 1.81 -11.24
CA LEU A 30 0.79 1.83 -9.98
C LEU A 30 1.75 1.70 -8.79
N LEU A 31 1.62 2.61 -7.82
CA LEU A 31 2.23 2.47 -6.50
C LEU A 31 1.15 2.06 -5.50
N VAL A 32 1.35 0.94 -4.80
CA VAL A 32 0.49 0.49 -3.70
C VAL A 32 1.25 0.61 -2.39
N LEU A 33 0.76 1.45 -1.49
CA LEU A 33 1.33 1.67 -0.16
C LEU A 33 0.36 1.25 0.92
N GLY A 34 0.87 0.48 1.88
CA GLY A 34 0.17 0.10 3.10
C GLY A 34 1.05 0.28 4.33
N GLY A 35 0.59 -0.29 5.46
CA GLY A 35 1.29 -0.19 6.74
C GLY A 35 0.81 0.98 7.59
N ALA A 36 1.62 1.42 8.59
CA ALA A 36 1.13 2.24 9.69
C ALA A 36 1.86 3.58 9.92
N LYS A 37 3.02 3.82 9.26
CA LYS A 37 3.85 5.00 9.55
C LYS A 37 3.83 5.98 8.39
N PHE A 38 2.84 6.88 8.36
CA PHE A 38 2.64 7.84 7.28
C PHE A 38 3.85 8.76 7.09
N GLU A 39 4.43 9.29 8.17
CA GLU A 39 5.58 10.19 8.13
C GLU A 39 6.80 9.59 7.39
N THR A 40 6.97 8.27 7.45
CA THR A 40 8.07 7.59 6.75
C THR A 40 7.79 7.38 5.26
N LYS A 41 6.51 7.40 4.87
CA LYS A 41 6.06 7.19 3.49
C LYS A 41 5.79 8.49 2.74
N LEU A 42 5.59 9.58 3.46
CA LEU A 42 5.26 10.89 2.87
C LEU A 42 6.25 11.35 1.79
N PRO A 43 7.59 11.32 2.00
CA PRO A 43 8.53 11.71 0.97
C PRO A 43 8.46 10.81 -0.28
N LEU A 44 8.13 9.52 -0.09
CA LEU A 44 7.94 8.57 -1.18
C LEU A 44 6.70 8.93 -1.98
N ILE A 45 5.57 9.17 -1.30
CA ILE A 45 4.31 9.55 -1.94
C ILE A 45 4.52 10.83 -2.78
N GLU A 46 5.11 11.88 -2.19
CA GLU A 46 5.35 13.15 -2.88
C GLU A 46 6.21 12.98 -4.14
N ARG A 47 7.27 12.17 -4.05
CA ARG A 47 8.14 11.89 -5.20
C ARG A 47 7.42 11.11 -6.29
N PHE A 48 6.61 10.12 -5.94
CA PHE A 48 5.96 9.24 -6.90
C PHE A 48 4.71 9.87 -7.55
N LEU A 49 4.16 10.95 -7.01
CA LEU A 49 3.09 11.71 -7.67
C LEU A 49 3.46 12.15 -9.10
N ASP A 50 4.74 12.42 -9.34
CA ASP A 50 5.25 12.84 -10.65
C ASP A 50 5.78 11.67 -11.50
N VAL A 51 5.89 10.47 -10.92
CA VAL A 51 6.50 9.28 -11.55
C VAL A 51 5.47 8.27 -12.01
N VAL A 52 4.42 8.01 -11.23
CA VAL A 52 3.42 6.98 -11.53
C VAL A 52 2.09 7.56 -11.99
N ASP A 53 1.25 6.72 -12.59
CA ASP A 53 -0.08 7.12 -13.05
C ASP A 53 -1.13 7.03 -11.95
N ASN A 54 -0.97 6.09 -11.01
CA ASN A 54 -1.86 5.92 -9.88
C ASN A 54 -1.10 5.57 -8.59
N ILE A 55 -1.61 6.05 -7.45
CA ILE A 55 -1.11 5.72 -6.11
C ILE A 55 -2.31 5.23 -5.29
N TYR A 56 -2.26 4.00 -4.81
CA TYR A 56 -3.24 3.45 -3.89
C TYR A 56 -2.64 3.42 -2.48
N ILE A 57 -3.29 4.10 -1.54
CA ILE A 57 -2.85 4.20 -0.14
C ILE A 57 -3.86 3.46 0.73
N GLY A 58 -3.44 2.31 1.27
CA GLY A 58 -4.23 1.45 2.16
C GLY A 58 -3.61 1.30 3.55
N GLY A 59 -4.12 0.34 4.31
CA GLY A 59 -3.69 0.11 5.69
C GLY A 59 -3.97 1.30 6.59
N ALA A 60 -3.23 1.44 7.69
CA ALA A 60 -3.40 2.57 8.59
C ALA A 60 -2.98 3.92 7.96
N LEU A 61 -2.23 3.90 6.85
CA LEU A 61 -1.93 5.13 6.09
C LEU A 61 -3.20 5.78 5.54
N ALA A 62 -4.21 4.98 5.14
CA ALA A 62 -5.48 5.51 4.68
C ALA A 62 -6.25 6.25 5.78
N ASN A 63 -6.11 5.85 7.04
CA ASN A 63 -6.76 6.51 8.18
C ASN A 63 -6.30 7.95 8.33
N ASP A 64 -5.03 8.24 8.06
CA ASP A 64 -4.49 9.59 8.09
C ASP A 64 -5.16 10.47 7.02
N ILE A 65 -5.40 9.92 5.82
CA ILE A 65 -6.10 10.62 4.73
C ILE A 65 -7.57 10.80 5.06
N TYR A 66 -8.26 9.77 5.61
CA TYR A 66 -9.66 9.89 6.02
C TYR A 66 -9.84 10.98 7.07
N ARG A 67 -9.00 10.99 8.12
CA ARG A 67 -9.02 12.04 9.14
C ARG A 67 -8.81 13.44 8.53
N ALA A 68 -7.85 13.58 7.62
CA ALA A 68 -7.57 14.85 6.96
C ALA A 68 -8.73 15.31 6.04
N ARG A 69 -9.51 14.36 5.49
CA ARG A 69 -10.75 14.63 4.74
C ARG A 69 -11.96 14.88 5.63
N GLY A 70 -11.82 14.79 6.97
CA GLY A 70 -12.88 15.04 7.94
C GLY A 70 -13.78 13.85 8.24
N TYR A 71 -13.39 12.62 7.85
CA TYR A 71 -14.12 11.40 8.20
C TYR A 71 -13.84 11.00 9.65
N ASP A 72 -14.82 10.41 10.32
CA ASP A 72 -14.57 9.72 11.58
C ASP A 72 -13.81 8.42 11.30
N ILE A 73 -12.80 8.14 12.08
CA ILE A 73 -11.96 6.94 11.97
C ILE A 73 -12.04 6.07 13.23
N GLY A 74 -12.91 6.44 14.16
CA GLY A 74 -13.12 5.75 15.42
C GLY A 74 -11.84 5.63 16.24
N ALA A 75 -11.57 4.42 16.73
CA ALA A 75 -10.37 4.07 17.50
C ALA A 75 -9.20 3.60 16.63
N SER A 76 -9.20 3.93 15.32
CA SER A 76 -8.18 3.49 14.38
C SER A 76 -6.83 4.17 14.60
N LEU A 77 -5.75 3.47 14.25
CA LEU A 77 -4.39 4.02 14.33
C LEU A 77 -4.21 5.14 13.31
N VAL A 78 -3.62 6.23 13.76
CA VAL A 78 -3.20 7.37 12.93
C VAL A 78 -1.84 7.87 13.38
N SER A 79 -1.13 8.54 12.49
CA SER A 79 0.08 9.30 12.80
C SER A 79 -0.24 10.78 13.07
N ASP A 80 0.71 11.48 13.70
CA ASP A 80 0.60 12.94 13.91
C ASP A 80 1.22 13.74 12.73
N CYS A 81 1.11 13.18 11.52
CA CYS A 81 1.69 13.78 10.33
C CYS A 81 0.69 14.69 9.62
N ALA A 82 1.11 15.90 9.28
CA ALA A 82 0.33 16.78 8.42
C ALA A 82 0.47 16.33 6.95
N ILE A 83 -0.68 16.11 6.30
CA ILE A 83 -0.74 15.73 4.89
C ILE A 83 -0.98 16.98 4.04
N SER A 84 -0.18 17.16 3.00
CA SER A 84 -0.33 18.29 2.10
C SER A 84 -1.62 18.21 1.28
N GLN A 85 -2.23 19.38 0.99
CA GLN A 85 -3.39 19.47 0.11
C GLN A 85 -3.12 18.82 -1.26
N ARG A 86 -1.89 18.91 -1.75
CA ARG A 86 -1.45 18.27 -2.99
C ARG A 86 -1.72 16.76 -2.99
N ILE A 87 -1.52 16.06 -1.87
CA ILE A 87 -1.80 14.62 -1.76
C ILE A 87 -3.30 14.37 -1.60
N LEU A 88 -3.98 15.14 -0.73
CA LEU A 88 -5.38 14.93 -0.38
C LEU A 88 -6.33 15.06 -1.57
N GLU A 89 -6.05 15.97 -2.49
CA GLU A 89 -6.89 16.29 -3.65
C GLU A 89 -6.32 15.78 -4.98
N HIS A 90 -5.19 15.07 -4.94
CA HIS A 90 -4.56 14.62 -6.18
C HIS A 90 -5.39 13.55 -6.86
N PRO A 91 -5.73 13.71 -8.16
CA PRO A 91 -6.61 12.77 -8.88
C PRO A 91 -6.02 11.37 -9.05
N LYS A 92 -4.71 11.21 -8.88
CA LYS A 92 -4.02 9.91 -8.94
C LYS A 92 -4.01 9.17 -7.60
N VAL A 93 -4.44 9.81 -6.48
CA VAL A 93 -4.39 9.23 -5.13
C VAL A 93 -5.72 8.60 -4.78
N TYR A 94 -5.70 7.30 -4.64
CA TYR A 94 -6.82 6.44 -4.26
C TYR A 94 -6.64 5.95 -2.82
N VAL A 95 -7.75 5.86 -2.10
CA VAL A 95 -7.84 5.21 -0.79
C VAL A 95 -9.01 4.24 -0.83
N PRO A 96 -9.07 3.22 0.02
CA PRO A 96 -10.19 2.29 0.09
C PRO A 96 -11.53 3.02 0.17
N SER A 97 -12.49 2.64 -0.66
CA SER A 97 -13.86 3.18 -0.66
C SER A 97 -14.67 2.65 0.52
N ASP A 98 -14.38 1.42 0.92
CA ASP A 98 -14.95 0.73 2.07
C ASP A 98 -13.87 0.04 2.91
N VAL A 99 -14.21 -0.28 4.14
CA VAL A 99 -13.28 -0.80 5.13
C VAL A 99 -13.93 -1.91 5.96
N VAL A 100 -13.11 -2.82 6.46
CA VAL A 100 -13.50 -3.75 7.51
C VAL A 100 -13.22 -3.08 8.85
N VAL A 101 -14.25 -2.94 9.67
CA VAL A 101 -14.13 -2.43 11.04
C VAL A 101 -14.33 -3.54 12.06
N LYS A 102 -13.62 -3.41 13.18
CA LYS A 102 -13.73 -4.28 14.35
C LYS A 102 -14.43 -3.54 15.48
N THR A 103 -15.38 -4.22 16.12
CA THR A 103 -16.06 -3.80 17.35
C THR A 103 -15.98 -4.90 18.42
N SER A 104 -16.54 -4.66 19.60
CA SER A 104 -16.73 -5.69 20.62
C SER A 104 -17.69 -6.81 20.19
N ALA A 105 -18.58 -6.53 19.24
CA ALA A 105 -19.58 -7.48 18.71
C ALA A 105 -19.04 -8.33 17.54
N GLY A 106 -17.87 -8.00 17.00
CA GLY A 106 -17.27 -8.70 15.86
C GLY A 106 -16.71 -7.76 14.81
N ARG A 107 -16.71 -8.20 13.56
CA ARG A 107 -16.27 -7.42 12.40
C ARG A 107 -17.42 -7.19 11.43
N THR A 108 -17.41 -6.04 10.78
CA THR A 108 -18.34 -5.72 9.70
C THR A 108 -17.67 -4.87 8.64
N GLU A 109 -18.23 -4.85 7.45
CA GLU A 109 -17.77 -4.07 6.30
C GLU A 109 -18.70 -2.90 6.07
N LYS A 110 -18.15 -1.71 5.81
CA LYS A 110 -18.91 -0.48 5.59
C LYS A 110 -18.10 0.57 4.80
N GLY A 111 -18.79 1.56 4.26
CA GLY A 111 -18.13 2.71 3.63
C GLY A 111 -17.17 3.40 4.60
N ALA A 112 -16.03 3.84 4.08
CA ALA A 112 -14.99 4.48 4.90
C ALA A 112 -15.46 5.80 5.56
N ASP A 113 -16.49 6.44 5.00
CA ASP A 113 -17.14 7.65 5.51
C ASP A 113 -18.18 7.38 6.62
N ASN A 114 -18.49 6.10 6.90
CA ASN A 114 -19.50 5.65 7.85
C ASN A 114 -18.93 4.95 9.10
N VAL A 115 -17.64 5.12 9.37
CA VAL A 115 -16.97 4.57 10.56
C VAL A 115 -17.45 5.29 11.81
N GLU A 116 -17.75 4.53 12.87
CA GLU A 116 -18.25 5.04 14.12
C GLU A 116 -17.16 5.12 15.20
N ARG A 117 -17.36 5.97 16.21
CA ARG A 117 -16.36 6.27 17.24
C ARG A 117 -15.82 5.04 18.01
N ALA A 118 -16.65 4.01 18.19
CA ALA A 118 -16.26 2.78 18.90
C ALA A 118 -15.63 1.72 18.01
N GLU A 119 -15.55 1.96 16.71
CA GLU A 119 -15.03 1.04 15.72
C GLU A 119 -13.55 1.28 15.45
N LYS A 120 -12.87 0.23 15.00
CA LYS A 120 -11.48 0.30 14.56
C LYS A 120 -11.37 -0.26 13.15
N ILE A 121 -10.86 0.50 12.22
CA ILE A 121 -10.53 0.05 10.87
C ILE A 121 -9.37 -0.94 10.97
N VAL A 122 -9.56 -2.13 10.41
CA VAL A 122 -8.59 -3.24 10.51
C VAL A 122 -8.16 -3.83 9.17
N ASP A 123 -8.93 -3.62 8.08
CA ASP A 123 -8.57 -4.06 6.74
C ASP A 123 -9.34 -3.23 5.69
N ALA A 124 -8.98 -3.39 4.41
CA ALA A 124 -9.76 -2.90 3.29
C ALA A 124 -11.01 -3.75 3.07
N GLY A 125 -12.09 -3.14 2.59
CA GLY A 125 -13.33 -3.83 2.26
C GLY A 125 -13.31 -4.45 0.85
N SER A 126 -14.39 -5.15 0.51
CA SER A 126 -14.51 -5.89 -0.75
C SER A 126 -14.60 -4.99 -1.99
N ASP A 127 -15.29 -3.85 -1.88
CA ASP A 127 -15.39 -2.88 -2.96
C ASP A 127 -14.04 -2.20 -3.22
N ALA A 128 -13.30 -1.84 -2.15
CA ALA A 128 -11.96 -1.30 -2.26
C ALA A 128 -10.97 -2.27 -2.94
N ILE A 129 -11.11 -3.58 -2.68
CA ILE A 129 -10.30 -4.61 -3.34
C ILE A 129 -10.69 -4.75 -4.81
N ALA A 130 -11.97 -4.62 -5.16
CA ALA A 130 -12.43 -4.62 -6.56
C ALA A 130 -11.91 -3.38 -7.32
N ASP A 131 -11.93 -2.20 -6.70
CA ASP A 131 -11.36 -0.98 -7.25
C ASP A 131 -9.84 -1.13 -7.50
N LEU A 132 -9.12 -1.70 -6.53
CA LEU A 132 -7.69 -1.95 -6.65
C LEU A 132 -7.37 -2.95 -7.77
N ARG A 133 -8.19 -4.00 -7.93
CA ARG A 133 -8.07 -4.94 -9.05
C ARG A 133 -8.15 -4.23 -10.39
N ALA A 134 -9.11 -3.32 -10.56
CA ALA A 134 -9.28 -2.56 -11.80
C ALA A 134 -8.09 -1.64 -12.13
N LEU A 135 -7.33 -1.19 -11.12
CA LEU A 135 -6.07 -0.46 -11.30
C LEU A 135 -4.93 -1.40 -11.71
N ILE A 136 -4.82 -2.57 -11.06
CA ILE A 136 -3.78 -3.57 -11.34
C ILE A 136 -3.92 -4.13 -12.76
N GLU A 137 -5.13 -4.44 -13.21
CA GLU A 137 -5.40 -4.98 -14.55
C GLU A 137 -4.96 -4.04 -15.70
N LYS A 138 -4.86 -2.74 -15.42
CA LYS A 138 -4.40 -1.74 -16.39
C LYS A 138 -2.92 -1.42 -16.29
N ALA A 139 -2.27 -1.84 -15.22
CA ALA A 139 -0.89 -1.47 -14.95
C ALA A 139 0.09 -2.30 -15.80
N ALA A 140 1.14 -1.65 -16.28
CA ALA A 140 2.32 -2.30 -16.85
C ALA A 140 3.42 -2.52 -15.79
N PHE A 141 3.37 -1.73 -14.70
CA PHE A 141 4.30 -1.80 -13.59
C PHE A 141 3.57 -1.57 -12.27
N VAL A 142 3.88 -2.39 -11.25
CA VAL A 142 3.35 -2.21 -9.88
C VAL A 142 4.49 -2.26 -8.87
N LEU A 143 4.59 -1.21 -8.05
CA LEU A 143 5.42 -1.19 -6.84
C LEU A 143 4.52 -1.32 -5.61
N TRP A 144 4.71 -2.38 -4.81
CA TRP A 144 3.95 -2.60 -3.59
C TRP A 144 4.82 -2.57 -2.34
N ASN A 145 4.41 -1.81 -1.32
CA ASN A 145 5.10 -1.75 -0.03
C ASN A 145 4.12 -1.62 1.14
N GLY A 146 4.01 -2.66 1.94
CA GLY A 146 3.24 -2.71 3.19
C GLY A 146 1.84 -3.32 3.05
N PRO A 147 1.33 -3.95 4.13
CA PRO A 147 0.04 -4.63 4.17
C PRO A 147 -1.14 -3.65 4.14
N LEU A 148 -2.30 -4.13 3.64
CA LEU A 148 -3.54 -3.36 3.59
C LEU A 148 -4.37 -3.45 4.88
N GLY A 149 -4.06 -4.42 5.76
CA GLY A 149 -4.76 -4.65 7.01
C GLY A 149 -3.82 -4.94 8.18
N GLU A 150 -4.39 -5.16 9.37
CA GLU A 150 -3.67 -5.58 10.58
C GLU A 150 -3.38 -7.10 10.50
N TYR A 151 -2.50 -7.50 9.58
CA TYR A 151 -2.26 -8.91 9.23
C TYR A 151 -1.76 -9.74 10.42
N GLU A 152 -0.98 -9.16 11.33
CA GLU A 152 -0.52 -9.83 12.56
C GLU A 152 -1.67 -10.17 13.51
N ALA A 153 -2.75 -9.40 13.46
CA ALA A 153 -3.97 -9.63 14.23
C ALA A 153 -5.01 -10.52 13.50
N GLY A 154 -4.64 -11.07 12.31
CA GLY A 154 -5.50 -11.94 11.50
C GLY A 154 -6.48 -11.19 10.60
N PHE A 155 -6.27 -9.90 10.38
CA PHE A 155 -7.01 -9.09 9.40
C PHE A 155 -6.12 -8.87 8.17
N ASP A 156 -6.02 -9.91 7.34
CA ASP A 156 -5.10 -9.96 6.21
C ASP A 156 -5.78 -10.26 4.86
N ALA A 157 -7.11 -10.30 4.84
CA ALA A 157 -7.87 -10.66 3.63
C ALA A 157 -7.56 -9.72 2.45
N GLY A 158 -7.50 -8.40 2.69
CA GLY A 158 -7.13 -7.42 1.68
C GLY A 158 -5.69 -7.60 1.20
N THR A 159 -4.75 -7.87 2.12
CA THR A 159 -3.34 -8.11 1.77
C THR A 159 -3.16 -9.39 0.98
N VAL A 160 -3.86 -10.47 1.35
CA VAL A 160 -3.86 -11.75 0.63
C VAL A 160 -4.43 -11.59 -0.77
N ALA A 161 -5.57 -10.90 -0.90
CA ALA A 161 -6.18 -10.61 -2.20
C ALA A 161 -5.25 -9.82 -3.11
N LEU A 162 -4.57 -8.79 -2.58
CA LEU A 162 -3.57 -8.01 -3.32
C LEU A 162 -2.42 -8.91 -3.80
N ALA A 163 -1.86 -9.75 -2.91
CA ALA A 163 -0.77 -10.66 -3.27
C ALA A 163 -1.17 -11.63 -4.40
N GLN A 164 -2.39 -12.15 -4.35
CA GLN A 164 -2.93 -13.03 -5.39
C GLN A 164 -3.13 -12.31 -6.72
N MET A 165 -3.72 -11.11 -6.70
CA MET A 165 -3.91 -10.30 -7.90
C MET A 165 -2.58 -9.98 -8.59
N LEU A 166 -1.55 -9.59 -7.81
CA LEU A 166 -0.23 -9.29 -8.34
C LEU A 166 0.51 -10.53 -8.86
N ALA A 167 0.29 -11.70 -8.26
CA ALA A 167 0.85 -12.96 -8.75
C ALA A 167 0.23 -13.44 -10.06
N GLU A 168 -0.97 -12.95 -10.42
CA GLU A 168 -1.73 -13.31 -11.62
C GLU A 168 -1.67 -12.27 -12.73
N CYS A 169 -1.23 -11.02 -12.43
CA CYS A 169 -1.18 -9.94 -13.42
C CYS A 169 0.03 -10.07 -14.36
N ASP A 170 -0.07 -9.42 -15.52
CA ASP A 170 1.01 -9.36 -16.53
C ASP A 170 2.01 -8.21 -16.27
N ALA A 171 1.77 -7.38 -15.25
CA ALA A 171 2.64 -6.25 -14.93
C ALA A 171 4.00 -6.69 -14.37
N GLU A 172 5.04 -5.91 -14.62
CA GLU A 172 6.27 -6.02 -13.83
C GLU A 172 6.00 -5.63 -12.38
N THR A 173 6.24 -6.55 -11.43
CA THR A 173 5.90 -6.37 -10.02
C THR A 173 7.15 -6.31 -9.15
N ILE A 174 7.29 -5.22 -8.40
CA ILE A 174 8.32 -5.06 -7.37
C ILE A 174 7.65 -4.98 -6.00
N VAL A 175 8.13 -5.78 -5.06
CA VAL A 175 7.57 -5.80 -3.70
C VAL A 175 8.64 -5.48 -2.68
N GLY A 176 8.35 -4.50 -1.83
CA GLY A 176 9.17 -4.11 -0.70
C GLY A 176 8.45 -4.25 0.64
N GLY A 177 9.25 -4.37 1.70
CA GLY A 177 8.75 -4.45 3.07
C GLY A 177 8.62 -5.89 3.58
N GLY A 178 9.18 -6.14 4.78
CA GLY A 178 9.21 -7.48 5.39
C GLY A 178 7.83 -8.10 5.57
N ASP A 179 6.84 -7.28 5.93
CA ASP A 179 5.47 -7.73 6.17
C ASP A 179 4.79 -8.24 4.90
N SER A 180 4.94 -7.51 3.79
CA SER A 180 4.42 -7.94 2.47
C SER A 180 5.10 -9.24 2.01
N LEU A 181 6.42 -9.31 2.14
CA LEU A 181 7.18 -10.50 1.79
C LEU A 181 6.81 -11.71 2.66
N ALA A 182 6.51 -11.52 3.95
CA ALA A 182 6.06 -12.59 4.83
C ALA A 182 4.73 -13.19 4.36
N VAL A 183 3.77 -12.35 3.94
CA VAL A 183 2.48 -12.82 3.40
C VAL A 183 2.68 -13.56 2.08
N ILE A 184 3.45 -12.99 1.14
CA ILE A 184 3.73 -13.60 -0.16
C ILE A 184 4.43 -14.96 0.01
N SER A 185 5.42 -15.04 0.93
CA SER A 185 6.15 -16.28 1.24
C SER A 185 5.22 -17.34 1.83
N ARG A 186 4.36 -16.96 2.77
CA ARG A 186 3.35 -17.86 3.37
C ARG A 186 2.40 -18.45 2.31
N LEU A 187 2.07 -17.67 1.28
CA LEU A 187 1.21 -18.08 0.17
C LEU A 187 1.96 -18.89 -0.91
N GLY A 188 3.29 -18.99 -0.84
CA GLY A 188 4.10 -19.67 -1.85
C GLY A 188 4.18 -18.91 -3.18
N LEU A 189 3.92 -17.60 -3.18
CA LEU A 189 3.79 -16.78 -4.40
C LEU A 189 5.08 -16.06 -4.81
N LEU A 190 6.17 -16.14 -4.03
CA LEU A 190 7.43 -15.46 -4.33
C LEU A 190 7.92 -15.61 -5.79
N PRO A 191 7.86 -16.81 -6.41
CA PRO A 191 8.34 -16.97 -7.79
C PRO A 191 7.49 -16.27 -8.86
N ARG A 192 6.36 -15.69 -8.47
CA ARG A 192 5.42 -15.00 -9.38
C ARG A 192 5.71 -13.50 -9.49
N PHE A 193 6.55 -12.97 -8.60
CA PHE A 193 6.92 -11.56 -8.58
C PHE A 193 8.23 -11.34 -9.35
N SER A 194 8.38 -10.16 -9.97
CA SER A 194 9.57 -9.82 -10.74
C SER A 194 10.76 -9.51 -9.83
N PHE A 195 10.50 -8.89 -8.65
CA PHE A 195 11.49 -8.61 -7.60
C PHE A 195 10.82 -8.32 -6.26
#